data_6d2341e6722b33bea783cd55a40b1c6f
#
_entry.id   6d2341e6722b33bea783cd55a40b1c6f
#
_cell.length_a   1.000
_cell.length_b   1.000
_cell.length_c   1.000
_cell.angle_alpha   90.00
_cell.angle_beta   90.00
_cell.angle_gamma   90.00
#
_symmetry.space_group_name_H-M   'P 1'
#
loop_
_entity.id
_entity.type
_entity.pdbx_description
1 polymer ?
#
loop_
_entity_poly.entity_id
_entity_poly.type
_entity_poly.pdbx_seq_one_letter_code
_entity_poly.pdbx_strand_id
1 'polypeptide(L)'
;MIFDRVVATTRNWLEVARYGGLETGEEPSPYDVVAQGRIHKLRRYRTTGEAGRPQVLLVPPLMLTADVFDVSPQASGVRTLIENGIDPWVIDFGSPEKEAGGLERNLGDHVLAVDAAIDEMRTLTGGDVHLAGYSQGGMFCYQTSAYRRSVGIASVITFGSPVDLSKTAPMGVPAEIAIPGMGFVMENVLRGRSVPGWATRLGFQLLDPVKAVTGQLQFLAALHDRDALLPREGQRRYLM
;
A
#
# COMPACT_ATOMS: atom_id res chain seq x y z
N MET A 1 18.12 -1.75 35.03
CA MET A 1 17.27 -0.66 34.45
C MET A 1 18.03 0.33 33.55
N ILE A 2 18.97 1.18 34.01
CA ILE A 2 19.67 2.13 33.13
C ILE A 2 20.64 1.41 32.19
N PHE A 3 21.42 0.49 32.69
CA PHE A 3 22.38 -0.30 31.92
C PHE A 3 21.69 -1.11 30.82
N ASP A 4 20.59 -1.77 31.11
CA ASP A 4 19.82 -2.57 30.16
C ASP A 4 19.27 -1.68 29.01
N ARG A 5 18.81 -0.47 29.32
CA ARG A 5 18.38 0.51 28.33
C ARG A 5 19.52 0.95 27.41
N VAL A 6 20.70 1.22 27.96
CA VAL A 6 21.87 1.60 27.15
C VAL A 6 22.28 0.48 26.21
N VAL A 7 22.32 -0.76 26.70
CA VAL A 7 22.65 -1.93 25.88
C VAL A 7 21.61 -2.13 24.77
N ALA A 8 20.31 -2.06 25.09
CA ALA A 8 19.24 -2.18 24.12
C ALA A 8 19.28 -1.06 23.05
N THR A 9 19.49 0.20 23.49
CA THR A 9 19.65 1.35 22.57
C THR A 9 20.81 1.13 21.61
N THR A 10 21.97 0.72 22.13
CA THR A 10 23.18 0.52 21.31
C THR A 10 22.96 -0.61 20.30
N ARG A 11 22.35 -1.73 20.72
CA ARG A 11 22.06 -2.86 19.84
C ARG A 11 21.10 -2.45 18.72
N ASN A 12 19.98 -1.84 19.06
CA ASN A 12 18.98 -1.41 18.09
C ASN A 12 19.53 -0.33 17.15
N TRP A 13 20.34 0.59 17.67
CA TRP A 13 20.99 1.61 16.82
C TRP A 13 21.98 0.99 15.82
N LEU A 14 22.80 0.03 16.25
CA LEU A 14 23.74 -0.68 15.37
C LEU A 14 23.00 -1.46 14.26
N GLU A 15 21.88 -2.08 14.60
CA GLU A 15 21.02 -2.79 13.65
C GLU A 15 20.46 -1.82 12.60
N VAL A 16 19.89 -0.69 13.04
CA VAL A 16 19.39 0.36 12.15
C VAL A 16 20.50 0.94 11.27
N ALA A 17 21.69 1.21 11.83
CA ALA A 17 22.81 1.76 11.09
C ALA A 17 23.37 0.76 10.05
N ARG A 18 23.38 -0.54 10.37
CA ARG A 18 23.93 -1.57 9.48
C ARG A 18 22.96 -2.03 8.40
N TYR A 19 21.68 -2.13 8.70
CA TYR A 19 20.67 -2.73 7.83
C TYR A 19 19.62 -1.71 7.34
N GLY A 20 19.74 -0.45 7.73
CA GLY A 20 18.76 0.59 7.39
C GLY A 20 17.45 0.51 8.17
N GLY A 21 17.32 -0.42 9.12
CA GLY A 21 16.13 -0.62 9.94
C GLY A 21 16.29 -1.78 10.92
N LEU A 22 15.29 -1.99 11.78
CA LEU A 22 15.24 -3.14 12.66
C LEU A 22 14.74 -4.37 11.90
N GLU A 23 15.28 -5.53 12.21
CA GLU A 23 14.75 -6.80 11.75
C GLU A 23 13.45 -7.09 12.51
N THR A 24 12.34 -7.16 11.77
CA THR A 24 10.99 -7.26 12.34
C THR A 24 10.55 -8.70 12.55
N GLY A 25 11.23 -9.66 11.91
CA GLY A 25 10.90 -11.09 11.99
C GLY A 25 9.50 -11.40 11.43
N GLU A 26 9.01 -10.57 10.52
CA GLU A 26 7.66 -10.64 10.00
C GLU A 26 7.54 -11.71 8.95
N GLU A 27 6.60 -12.64 9.18
CA GLU A 27 6.12 -13.55 8.16
C GLU A 27 4.75 -13.06 7.68
N PRO A 28 4.56 -12.84 6.37
CA PRO A 28 3.25 -12.50 5.83
C PRO A 28 2.26 -13.65 6.07
N SER A 29 0.99 -13.31 6.20
CA SER A 29 -0.07 -14.32 6.31
C SER A 29 -0.07 -15.22 5.07
N PRO A 30 -0.33 -16.52 5.22
CA PRO A 30 -0.29 -17.46 4.11
C PRO A 30 -1.33 -17.10 3.03
N TYR A 31 -0.91 -17.04 1.78
CA TYR A 31 -1.77 -16.80 0.63
C TYR A 31 -1.43 -17.72 -0.54
N ASP A 32 -2.37 -17.89 -1.44
CA ASP A 32 -2.19 -18.55 -2.72
C ASP A 32 -2.34 -17.51 -3.85
N VAL A 33 -1.52 -17.58 -4.88
CA VAL A 33 -1.72 -16.81 -6.11
C VAL A 33 -2.69 -17.60 -6.97
N VAL A 34 -3.92 -17.10 -7.07
CA VAL A 34 -5.03 -17.82 -7.74
C VAL A 34 -5.23 -17.41 -9.19
N ALA A 35 -4.75 -16.21 -9.55
CA ALA A 35 -4.75 -15.73 -10.93
C ALA A 35 -3.55 -14.84 -11.19
N GLN A 36 -3.14 -14.77 -12.46
CA GLN A 36 -2.06 -13.89 -12.92
C GLN A 36 -2.45 -13.28 -14.26
N GLY A 37 -2.51 -11.96 -14.29
CA GLY A 37 -2.68 -11.18 -15.51
C GLY A 37 -1.35 -10.60 -16.01
N ARG A 38 -1.44 -9.72 -17.03
CA ARG A 38 -0.26 -9.06 -17.62
C ARG A 38 0.51 -8.19 -16.63
N ILE A 39 -0.18 -7.50 -15.72
CA ILE A 39 0.41 -6.53 -14.81
C ILE A 39 0.03 -6.77 -13.36
N HIS A 40 -0.58 -7.90 -13.05
CA HIS A 40 -1.00 -8.19 -11.68
C HIS A 40 -1.00 -9.67 -11.38
N LYS A 41 -0.91 -9.99 -10.09
CA LYS A 41 -1.25 -11.28 -9.50
C LYS A 41 -2.41 -11.06 -8.54
N LEU A 42 -3.28 -12.05 -8.42
CA LEU A 42 -4.37 -12.05 -7.46
C LEU A 42 -4.02 -13.01 -6.33
N ARG A 43 -3.80 -12.47 -5.14
CA ARG A 43 -3.51 -13.21 -3.93
C ARG A 43 -4.80 -13.48 -3.18
N ARG A 44 -5.09 -14.73 -2.83
CA ARG A 44 -6.15 -15.11 -1.92
C ARG A 44 -5.54 -15.57 -0.61
N TYR A 45 -5.90 -14.93 0.49
CA TYR A 45 -5.40 -15.31 1.80
C TYR A 45 -6.20 -16.49 2.36
N ARG A 46 -5.51 -17.39 3.05
CA ARG A 46 -6.14 -18.59 3.58
C ARG A 46 -7.01 -18.26 4.77
N THR A 47 -8.29 -18.54 4.65
CA THR A 47 -9.27 -18.39 5.72
C THR A 47 -9.61 -19.76 6.30
N THR A 48 -9.78 -19.80 7.62
CA THR A 48 -10.34 -20.98 8.30
C THR A 48 -11.82 -20.73 8.52
N GLY A 49 -12.73 -21.63 8.05
CA GLY A 49 -14.14 -21.54 8.34
C GLY A 49 -15.06 -21.70 7.14
N GLU A 50 -16.33 -21.35 7.31
CA GLU A 50 -17.44 -21.66 6.41
C GLU A 50 -17.38 -20.94 5.07
N ALA A 51 -17.95 -21.58 4.04
CA ALA A 51 -18.16 -20.96 2.73
C ALA A 51 -19.19 -19.80 2.84
N GLY A 52 -19.11 -18.81 1.93
CA GLY A 52 -20.08 -17.73 1.86
C GLY A 52 -19.71 -16.46 2.63
N ARG A 53 -18.44 -16.32 3.06
CA ARG A 53 -17.94 -15.07 3.64
C ARG A 53 -17.95 -13.94 2.61
N PRO A 54 -18.19 -12.67 3.04
CA PRO A 54 -18.03 -11.52 2.16
C PRO A 54 -16.61 -11.47 1.58
N GLN A 55 -16.51 -11.27 0.27
CA GLN A 55 -15.24 -11.22 -0.47
C GLN A 55 -14.77 -9.78 -0.59
N VAL A 56 -13.59 -9.46 -0.10
CA VAL A 56 -13.02 -8.10 -0.19
C VAL A 56 -11.74 -8.11 -1.01
N LEU A 57 -11.70 -7.35 -2.10
CA LEU A 57 -10.50 -7.07 -2.87
C LEU A 57 -9.80 -5.83 -2.33
N LEU A 58 -8.62 -6.01 -1.77
CA LEU A 58 -7.76 -4.94 -1.30
C LEU A 58 -6.89 -4.45 -2.46
N VAL A 59 -6.93 -3.15 -2.74
CA VAL A 59 -6.21 -2.52 -3.86
C VAL A 59 -5.18 -1.54 -3.33
N PRO A 60 -3.87 -1.84 -3.47
CA PRO A 60 -2.80 -0.97 -3.00
C PRO A 60 -2.54 0.20 -3.95
N PRO A 61 -1.87 1.28 -3.50
CA PRO A 61 -1.30 2.29 -4.38
C PRO A 61 -0.05 1.75 -5.07
N LEU A 62 0.32 2.29 -6.23
CA LEU A 62 1.44 1.81 -7.04
C LEU A 62 2.82 2.00 -6.40
N MET A 63 2.94 2.94 -5.46
CA MET A 63 4.19 3.23 -4.75
C MET A 63 4.48 2.30 -3.56
N LEU A 64 3.54 1.40 -3.26
CA LEU A 64 3.66 0.42 -2.18
C LEU A 64 3.47 -0.98 -2.75
N THR A 65 4.08 -1.98 -2.09
CA THR A 65 3.82 -3.38 -2.41
C THR A 65 2.45 -3.81 -1.87
N ALA A 66 1.94 -4.92 -2.39
CA ALA A 66 0.70 -5.54 -1.91
C ALA A 66 0.76 -5.88 -0.40
N ASP A 67 1.97 -6.05 0.14
CA ASP A 67 2.20 -6.38 1.55
C ASP A 67 1.86 -5.23 2.51
N VAL A 68 1.55 -4.03 2.00
CA VAL A 68 1.03 -2.90 2.82
C VAL A 68 -0.21 -3.28 3.63
N PHE A 69 -0.98 -4.25 3.18
CA PHE A 69 -2.16 -4.76 3.89
C PHE A 69 -1.85 -5.85 4.90
N ASP A 70 -0.60 -6.37 4.92
CA ASP A 70 -0.16 -7.45 5.80
C ASP A 70 1.27 -7.22 6.26
N VAL A 71 1.47 -6.12 6.99
CA VAL A 71 2.79 -5.60 7.38
C VAL A 71 3.43 -6.45 8.46
N SER A 72 2.66 -6.84 9.46
CA SER A 72 3.10 -7.65 10.60
C SER A 72 1.92 -8.33 11.28
N PRO A 73 2.16 -9.34 12.12
CA PRO A 73 1.10 -9.97 12.91
C PRO A 73 0.26 -8.98 13.73
N GLN A 74 0.86 -7.87 14.17
CA GLN A 74 0.21 -6.83 14.97
C GLN A 74 -0.40 -5.72 14.10
N ALA A 75 0.05 -5.57 12.85
CA ALA A 75 -0.39 -4.54 11.91
C ALA A 75 -0.78 -5.18 10.57
N SER A 76 -1.76 -6.09 10.60
CA SER A 76 -2.29 -6.78 9.43
C SER A 76 -3.78 -6.49 9.27
N GLY A 77 -4.11 -5.75 8.20
CA GLY A 77 -5.49 -5.58 7.76
C GLY A 77 -6.10 -6.90 7.27
N VAL A 78 -5.29 -7.72 6.59
CA VAL A 78 -5.67 -9.07 6.14
C VAL A 78 -6.11 -9.94 7.31
N ARG A 79 -5.28 -10.04 8.36
CA ARG A 79 -5.61 -10.82 9.55
C ARG A 79 -6.86 -10.29 10.24
N THR A 80 -6.97 -8.97 10.40
CA THR A 80 -8.16 -8.34 10.98
C THR A 80 -9.43 -8.71 10.21
N LEU A 81 -9.38 -8.71 8.88
CA LEU A 81 -10.52 -9.12 8.05
C LEU A 81 -10.86 -10.60 8.27
N ILE A 82 -9.87 -11.50 8.27
CA ILE A 82 -10.06 -12.93 8.49
C ILE A 82 -10.71 -13.20 9.87
N GLU A 83 -10.21 -12.56 10.91
CA GLU A 83 -10.73 -12.69 12.29
C GLU A 83 -12.17 -12.18 12.42
N ASN A 84 -12.59 -11.26 11.57
CA ASN A 84 -13.96 -10.75 11.51
C ASN A 84 -14.85 -11.46 10.46
N GLY A 85 -14.44 -12.62 9.97
CA GLY A 85 -15.27 -13.44 9.09
C GLY A 85 -15.36 -12.96 7.65
N ILE A 86 -14.38 -12.15 7.19
CA ILE A 86 -14.25 -11.65 5.82
C ILE A 86 -13.16 -12.43 5.11
N ASP A 87 -13.34 -12.70 3.81
CA ASP A 87 -12.34 -13.37 2.95
C ASP A 87 -11.56 -12.31 2.16
N PRO A 88 -10.33 -11.94 2.60
CA PRO A 88 -9.54 -10.92 1.94
C PRO A 88 -8.76 -11.47 0.75
N TRP A 89 -8.76 -10.68 -0.32
CA TRP A 89 -7.95 -10.86 -1.50
C TRP A 89 -7.14 -9.60 -1.72
N VAL A 90 -5.95 -9.72 -2.28
CA VAL A 90 -5.10 -8.56 -2.59
C VAL A 90 -4.66 -8.63 -4.04
N ILE A 91 -4.86 -7.56 -4.78
CA ILE A 91 -4.24 -7.41 -6.08
C ILE A 91 -2.79 -6.94 -5.89
N ASP A 92 -1.85 -7.66 -6.48
CA ASP A 92 -0.44 -7.34 -6.45
C ASP A 92 0.01 -6.89 -7.84
N PHE A 93 0.31 -5.61 -7.98
CA PHE A 93 0.77 -5.03 -9.25
C PHE A 93 2.26 -5.25 -9.52
N GLY A 94 2.98 -5.90 -8.59
CA GLY A 94 4.42 -6.13 -8.72
C GLY A 94 5.26 -4.86 -8.61
N SER A 95 6.49 -4.96 -9.08
CA SER A 95 7.44 -3.82 -9.13
C SER A 95 7.65 -3.38 -10.58
N PRO A 96 7.10 -2.23 -11.00
CA PRO A 96 7.22 -1.77 -12.39
C PRO A 96 8.66 -1.66 -12.87
N GLU A 97 9.60 -1.29 -12.01
CA GLU A 97 11.02 -1.15 -12.36
C GLU A 97 11.72 -2.49 -12.63
N LYS A 98 11.17 -3.58 -12.11
CA LYS A 98 11.76 -4.92 -12.20
C LYS A 98 11.12 -5.80 -13.26
N GLU A 99 10.02 -5.35 -13.85
CA GLU A 99 9.23 -6.13 -14.79
C GLU A 99 9.32 -5.56 -16.20
N ALA A 100 9.37 -6.45 -17.20
CA ALA A 100 9.37 -6.04 -18.60
C ALA A 100 8.12 -5.21 -18.93
N GLY A 101 8.30 -4.02 -19.53
CA GLY A 101 7.22 -3.10 -19.86
C GLY A 101 6.52 -2.48 -18.65
N GLY A 102 7.10 -2.61 -17.45
CA GLY A 102 6.48 -2.09 -16.22
C GLY A 102 6.33 -0.57 -16.21
N LEU A 103 7.31 0.16 -16.73
CA LEU A 103 7.29 1.63 -16.82
C LEU A 103 6.37 2.16 -17.95
N GLU A 104 5.86 1.30 -18.81
CA GLU A 104 4.93 1.65 -19.88
C GLU A 104 3.46 1.52 -19.45
N ARG A 105 3.20 1.03 -18.24
CA ARG A 105 1.86 0.87 -17.68
C ARG A 105 1.19 2.22 -17.50
N ASN A 106 -0.06 2.30 -17.87
CA ASN A 106 -0.89 3.49 -17.73
C ASN A 106 -2.08 3.25 -16.77
N LEU A 107 -2.84 4.29 -16.50
CA LEU A 107 -4.00 4.22 -15.63
C LEU A 107 -5.04 3.18 -16.08
N GLY A 108 -5.31 3.12 -17.41
CA GLY A 108 -6.26 2.16 -17.97
C GLY A 108 -5.84 0.71 -17.73
N ASP A 109 -4.54 0.41 -17.80
CA ASP A 109 -4.03 -0.93 -17.52
C ASP A 109 -4.37 -1.37 -16.08
N HIS A 110 -4.28 -0.47 -15.10
CA HIS A 110 -4.58 -0.77 -13.70
C HIS A 110 -6.09 -0.92 -13.46
N VAL A 111 -6.91 -0.10 -14.11
CA VAL A 111 -8.38 -0.26 -14.08
C VAL A 111 -8.79 -1.62 -14.65
N LEU A 112 -8.23 -2.02 -15.79
CA LEU A 112 -8.50 -3.32 -16.40
C LEU A 112 -7.94 -4.49 -15.58
N ALA A 113 -6.86 -4.29 -14.85
CA ALA A 113 -6.33 -5.31 -13.93
C ALA A 113 -7.27 -5.55 -12.74
N VAL A 114 -7.82 -4.47 -12.16
CA VAL A 114 -8.83 -4.60 -11.08
C VAL A 114 -10.12 -5.21 -11.63
N ASP A 115 -10.54 -4.84 -12.85
CA ASP A 115 -11.67 -5.42 -13.56
C ASP A 115 -11.53 -6.95 -13.71
N ALA A 116 -10.39 -7.40 -14.23
CA ALA A 116 -10.10 -8.82 -14.39
C ALA A 116 -10.06 -9.56 -13.03
N ALA A 117 -9.50 -8.95 -11.99
CA ALA A 117 -9.50 -9.52 -10.65
C ALA A 117 -10.91 -9.72 -10.09
N ILE A 118 -11.83 -8.77 -10.32
CA ILE A 118 -13.24 -8.89 -9.92
C ILE A 118 -13.89 -10.09 -10.63
N ASP A 119 -13.66 -10.24 -11.95
CA ASP A 119 -14.26 -11.34 -12.72
C ASP A 119 -13.72 -12.70 -12.25
N GLU A 120 -12.43 -12.80 -11.95
CA GLU A 120 -11.83 -14.02 -11.40
C GLU A 120 -12.42 -14.36 -10.02
N MET A 121 -12.51 -13.38 -9.12
CA MET A 121 -13.12 -13.58 -7.80
C MET A 121 -14.57 -14.05 -7.91
N ARG A 122 -15.36 -13.44 -8.78
CA ARG A 122 -16.77 -13.84 -9.01
C ARG A 122 -16.89 -15.25 -9.59
N THR A 123 -15.98 -15.62 -10.48
CA THR A 123 -15.94 -16.98 -11.04
C THR A 123 -15.65 -18.01 -9.95
N LEU A 124 -14.73 -17.71 -9.04
CA LEU A 124 -14.32 -18.63 -7.98
C LEU A 124 -15.31 -18.68 -6.79
N THR A 125 -16.06 -17.59 -6.54
CA THR A 125 -16.89 -17.47 -5.33
C THR A 125 -18.39 -17.41 -5.59
N GLY A 126 -18.79 -17.04 -6.83
CA GLY A 126 -20.19 -16.88 -7.22
C GLY A 126 -20.86 -15.59 -6.72
N GLY A 127 -20.15 -14.75 -5.95
CA GLY A 127 -20.70 -13.56 -5.32
C GLY A 127 -20.17 -12.24 -5.90
N ASP A 128 -20.83 -11.13 -5.56
CA ASP A 128 -20.31 -9.79 -5.85
C ASP A 128 -19.19 -9.43 -4.87
N VAL A 129 -18.27 -8.56 -5.33
CA VAL A 129 -17.02 -8.24 -4.66
C VAL A 129 -17.11 -6.89 -3.96
N HIS A 130 -16.69 -6.82 -2.71
CA HIS A 130 -16.42 -5.55 -2.03
C HIS A 130 -15.03 -5.06 -2.42
N LEU A 131 -14.90 -3.81 -2.88
CA LEU A 131 -13.60 -3.19 -3.18
C LEU A 131 -13.15 -2.34 -2.01
N ALA A 132 -11.90 -2.48 -1.61
CA ALA A 132 -11.30 -1.65 -0.56
C ALA A 132 -9.93 -1.14 -1.01
N GLY A 133 -9.84 0.15 -1.37
CA GLY A 133 -8.65 0.75 -1.93
C GLY A 133 -7.98 1.75 -0.99
N TYR A 134 -6.66 1.67 -0.88
CA TYR A 134 -5.86 2.62 -0.12
C TYR A 134 -5.23 3.67 -1.04
N SER A 135 -5.43 4.96 -0.74
CA SER A 135 -4.83 6.08 -1.48
C SER A 135 -5.15 5.98 -2.99
N GLN A 136 -4.15 5.88 -3.85
CA GLN A 136 -4.32 5.68 -5.29
C GLN A 136 -5.08 4.39 -5.63
N GLY A 137 -4.97 3.35 -4.81
CA GLY A 137 -5.76 2.12 -4.98
C GLY A 137 -7.27 2.37 -4.89
N GLY A 138 -7.71 3.31 -4.04
CA GLY A 138 -9.11 3.74 -4.02
C GLY A 138 -9.53 4.47 -5.30
N MET A 139 -8.62 5.20 -5.93
CA MET A 139 -8.88 5.78 -7.26
C MET A 139 -9.15 4.68 -8.29
N PHE A 140 -8.37 3.60 -8.28
CA PHE A 140 -8.62 2.45 -9.16
C PHE A 140 -9.97 1.80 -8.85
N CYS A 141 -10.35 1.68 -7.57
CA CYS A 141 -11.64 1.10 -7.18
C CYS A 141 -12.82 1.87 -7.77
N TYR A 142 -12.91 3.19 -7.57
CA TYR A 142 -14.07 3.93 -8.11
C TYR A 142 -14.02 4.10 -9.63
N GLN A 143 -12.84 4.17 -10.26
CA GLN A 143 -12.71 4.18 -11.70
C GLN A 143 -13.13 2.86 -12.33
N THR A 144 -12.74 1.73 -11.73
CA THR A 144 -13.21 0.40 -12.16
C THR A 144 -14.72 0.27 -11.96
N SER A 145 -15.26 0.78 -10.85
CA SER A 145 -16.71 0.77 -10.61
C SER A 145 -17.47 1.55 -11.67
N ALA A 146 -16.96 2.71 -12.09
CA ALA A 146 -17.53 3.49 -13.17
C ALA A 146 -17.41 2.75 -14.52
N TYR A 147 -16.26 2.16 -14.83
CA TYR A 147 -16.02 1.38 -16.04
C TYR A 147 -17.00 0.20 -16.15
N ARG A 148 -17.19 -0.55 -15.07
CA ARG A 148 -18.10 -1.71 -14.97
C ARG A 148 -19.57 -1.31 -14.81
N ARG A 149 -19.88 -0.03 -14.62
CA ARG A 149 -21.22 0.43 -14.21
C ARG A 149 -21.73 -0.29 -12.96
N SER A 150 -20.80 -0.52 -12.02
CA SER A 150 -20.99 -1.25 -10.75
C SER A 150 -21.41 -2.73 -10.88
N VAL A 151 -21.35 -3.33 -12.07
CA VAL A 151 -21.70 -4.76 -12.24
C VAL A 151 -20.71 -5.64 -11.52
N GLY A 152 -21.21 -6.52 -10.64
CA GLY A 152 -20.38 -7.45 -9.85
C GLY A 152 -19.66 -6.80 -8.67
N ILE A 153 -20.03 -5.56 -8.29
CA ILE A 153 -19.46 -4.85 -7.16
C ILE A 153 -20.54 -4.64 -6.09
N ALA A 154 -20.31 -5.19 -4.91
CA ALA A 154 -21.20 -5.07 -3.76
C ALA A 154 -21.05 -3.71 -3.03
N SER A 155 -19.82 -3.22 -2.89
CA SER A 155 -19.53 -1.89 -2.33
C SER A 155 -18.13 -1.42 -2.69
N VAL A 156 -17.89 -0.12 -2.50
CA VAL A 156 -16.56 0.51 -2.65
C VAL A 156 -16.21 1.25 -1.36
N ILE A 157 -15.07 0.90 -0.79
CA ILE A 157 -14.50 1.51 0.41
C ILE A 157 -13.17 2.15 0.00
N THR A 158 -12.92 3.38 0.41
CA THR A 158 -11.65 4.06 0.11
C THR A 158 -11.03 4.64 1.38
N PHE A 159 -9.73 4.47 1.52
CA PHE A 159 -8.95 5.00 2.64
C PHE A 159 -7.94 6.03 2.12
N GLY A 160 -8.12 7.30 2.52
CA GLY A 160 -7.19 8.38 2.15
C GLY A 160 -7.05 8.60 0.64
N SER A 161 -8.10 8.28 -0.14
CA SER A 161 -8.08 8.40 -1.59
C SER A 161 -8.50 9.80 -2.04
N PRO A 162 -7.74 10.45 -2.94
CA PRO A 162 -8.16 11.72 -3.49
C PRO A 162 -9.35 11.53 -4.45
N VAL A 163 -10.41 12.31 -4.27
CA VAL A 163 -11.59 12.28 -5.13
C VAL A 163 -11.59 13.49 -6.07
N ASP A 164 -11.27 14.66 -5.53
CA ASP A 164 -11.21 15.91 -6.29
C ASP A 164 -9.86 16.61 -6.04
N LEU A 165 -8.94 16.45 -6.97
CA LEU A 165 -7.62 17.07 -6.88
C LEU A 165 -7.66 18.60 -7.00
N SER A 166 -8.73 19.18 -7.58
CA SER A 166 -8.88 20.63 -7.66
C SER A 166 -9.09 21.29 -6.30
N LYS A 167 -9.52 20.52 -5.31
CA LYS A 167 -9.72 20.96 -3.92
C LYS A 167 -8.48 20.81 -3.04
N THR A 168 -7.37 20.30 -3.59
CA THR A 168 -6.13 20.11 -2.85
C THR A 168 -5.19 21.30 -3.02
N ALA A 169 -4.39 21.58 -2.00
CA ALA A 169 -3.32 22.56 -2.07
C ALA A 169 -2.02 21.89 -1.61
N PRO A 170 -1.41 21.03 -2.43
CA PRO A 170 -0.19 20.32 -2.04
C PRO A 170 0.91 21.34 -1.69
N MET A 171 1.48 21.19 -0.49
CA MET A 171 2.48 22.14 0.07
C MET A 171 2.00 23.60 0.13
N GLY A 172 0.69 23.82 0.23
CA GLY A 172 0.10 25.17 0.26
C GLY A 172 0.06 25.87 -1.11
N VAL A 173 0.44 25.20 -2.19
CA VAL A 173 0.33 25.72 -3.55
C VAL A 173 -1.07 25.41 -4.10
N PRO A 174 -1.81 26.42 -4.62
CA PRO A 174 -3.10 26.19 -5.24
C PRO A 174 -3.05 25.13 -6.34
N ALA A 175 -4.09 24.29 -6.43
CA ALA A 175 -4.15 23.18 -7.37
C ALA A 175 -4.00 23.63 -8.84
N GLU A 176 -4.49 24.84 -9.17
CA GLU A 176 -4.41 25.42 -10.51
C GLU A 176 -2.95 25.63 -10.98
N ILE A 177 -2.01 25.79 -10.04
CA ILE A 177 -0.57 25.96 -10.30
C ILE A 177 0.14 24.59 -10.13
N ALA A 178 -0.17 23.89 -9.06
CA ALA A 178 0.51 22.64 -8.73
C ALA A 178 0.26 21.53 -9.76
N ILE A 179 -0.98 21.36 -10.22
CA ILE A 179 -1.34 20.27 -11.13
C ILE A 179 -0.68 20.42 -12.50
N PRO A 180 -0.75 21.59 -13.20
CA PRO A 180 -0.02 21.77 -14.45
C PRO A 180 1.51 21.65 -14.29
N GLY A 181 2.07 22.17 -13.20
CA GLY A 181 3.50 22.07 -12.91
C GLY A 181 3.96 20.63 -12.72
N MET A 182 3.22 19.84 -11.95
CA MET A 182 3.47 18.41 -11.79
C MET A 182 3.31 17.67 -13.12
N GLY A 183 2.27 17.95 -13.89
CA GLY A 183 2.06 17.37 -15.22
C GLY A 183 3.25 17.63 -16.14
N PHE A 184 3.72 18.87 -16.20
CA PHE A 184 4.90 19.21 -16.99
C PHE A 184 6.16 18.42 -16.57
N VAL A 185 6.41 18.28 -15.27
CA VAL A 185 7.55 17.50 -14.75
C VAL A 185 7.40 16.02 -15.10
N MET A 186 6.20 15.45 -14.92
CA MET A 186 5.94 14.04 -15.23
C MET A 186 6.13 13.75 -16.73
N GLU A 187 5.63 14.60 -17.60
CA GLU A 187 5.70 14.40 -19.06
C GLU A 187 7.10 14.66 -19.64
N ASN A 188 7.83 15.66 -19.12
CA ASN A 188 9.07 16.12 -19.75
C ASN A 188 10.33 15.64 -19.04
N VAL A 189 10.27 15.36 -17.75
CA VAL A 189 11.42 14.96 -16.95
C VAL A 189 11.37 13.48 -16.56
N LEU A 190 10.20 12.98 -16.19
CA LEU A 190 10.03 11.63 -15.63
C LEU A 190 9.43 10.62 -16.61
N ARG A 191 9.09 11.05 -17.83
CA ARG A 191 8.51 10.14 -18.83
C ARG A 191 9.41 8.92 -19.07
N GLY A 192 8.84 7.73 -18.87
CA GLY A 192 9.56 6.46 -19.02
C GLY A 192 10.64 6.21 -17.94
N ARG A 193 10.61 6.97 -16.84
CA ARG A 193 11.51 6.79 -15.70
C ARG A 193 10.70 6.59 -14.43
N SER A 194 11.21 5.77 -13.53
CA SER A 194 10.65 5.70 -12.17
C SER A 194 11.11 6.91 -11.34
N VAL A 195 10.25 7.33 -10.42
CA VAL A 195 10.65 8.29 -9.38
C VAL A 195 11.47 7.52 -8.34
N PRO A 196 12.74 7.88 -8.09
CA PRO A 196 13.53 7.18 -7.08
C PRO A 196 12.83 7.19 -5.72
N GLY A 197 12.86 6.07 -4.99
CA GLY A 197 12.17 5.93 -3.69
C GLY A 197 12.54 7.03 -2.69
N TRP A 198 13.81 7.50 -2.68
CA TRP A 198 14.22 8.62 -1.82
C TRP A 198 13.50 9.94 -2.16
N ALA A 199 13.21 10.20 -3.45
CA ALA A 199 12.49 11.40 -3.87
C ALA A 199 11.01 11.32 -3.52
N THR A 200 10.40 10.16 -3.67
CA THR A 200 9.03 9.88 -3.20
C THR A 200 8.92 10.07 -1.70
N ARG A 201 9.87 9.53 -0.94
CA ARG A 201 9.95 9.70 0.52
C ARG A 201 10.08 11.17 0.93
N LEU A 202 10.96 11.92 0.26
CA LEU A 202 11.12 13.36 0.51
C LEU A 202 9.82 14.11 0.23
N GLY A 203 9.12 13.79 -0.87
CA GLY A 203 7.82 14.36 -1.19
C GLY A 203 6.80 14.16 -0.08
N PHE A 204 6.69 12.94 0.48
CA PHE A 204 5.81 12.66 1.62
C PHE A 204 6.22 13.39 2.90
N GLN A 205 7.51 13.51 3.18
CA GLN A 205 8.00 14.26 4.35
C GLN A 205 7.68 15.76 4.25
N LEU A 206 7.68 16.31 3.04
CA LEU A 206 7.33 17.71 2.80
C LEU A 206 5.82 17.99 2.90
N LEU A 207 4.97 16.98 2.80
CA LEU A 207 3.53 17.15 3.04
C LEU A 207 3.22 17.46 4.51
N ASP A 208 4.00 16.93 5.44
CA ASP A 208 3.89 17.22 6.88
C ASP A 208 5.30 17.18 7.52
N PRO A 209 6.07 18.26 7.37
CA PRO A 209 7.44 18.33 7.87
C PRO A 209 7.53 18.26 9.40
N VAL A 210 6.51 18.75 10.10
CA VAL A 210 6.45 18.69 11.58
C VAL A 210 6.33 17.25 12.04
N LYS A 211 5.41 16.50 11.41
CA LYS A 211 5.22 15.07 11.72
C LYS A 211 6.44 14.24 11.34
N ALA A 212 7.12 14.57 10.25
CA ALA A 212 8.35 13.90 9.84
C ALA A 212 9.47 14.06 10.88
N VAL A 213 9.71 15.29 11.37
CA VAL A 213 10.74 15.56 12.39
C VAL A 213 10.34 14.96 13.74
N THR A 214 9.12 15.16 14.20
CA THR A 214 8.64 14.61 15.48
C THR A 214 8.64 13.09 15.47
N GLY A 215 8.30 12.46 14.35
CA GLY A 215 8.38 11.01 14.17
C GLY A 215 9.80 10.47 14.32
N GLN A 216 10.79 11.15 13.75
CA GLN A 216 12.21 10.78 13.91
C GLN A 216 12.69 10.94 15.36
N LEU A 217 12.32 12.04 16.02
CA LEU A 217 12.67 12.24 17.43
C LEU A 217 12.04 11.18 18.33
N GLN A 218 10.77 10.84 18.09
CA GLN A 218 10.10 9.75 18.81
C GLN A 218 10.75 8.39 18.56
N PHE A 219 11.20 8.12 17.34
CA PHE A 219 11.93 6.89 17.02
C PHE A 219 13.23 6.83 17.80
N LEU A 220 14.02 7.90 17.82
CA LEU A 220 15.28 7.97 18.57
C LEU A 220 15.05 7.82 20.08
N ALA A 221 14.02 8.46 20.63
CA ALA A 221 13.67 8.35 22.04
C ALA A 221 13.23 6.94 22.44
N ALA A 222 12.62 6.19 21.52
CA ALA A 222 12.14 4.83 21.73
C ALA A 222 13.18 3.74 21.39
N LEU A 223 14.42 4.09 20.99
CA LEU A 223 15.45 3.10 20.59
C LEU A 223 15.77 2.04 21.65
N HIS A 224 15.45 2.29 22.89
CA HIS A 224 15.61 1.33 23.99
C HIS A 224 14.48 0.30 24.08
N ASP A 225 13.37 0.52 23.39
CA ASP A 225 12.16 -0.29 23.45
C ASP A 225 11.87 -0.88 22.05
N ARG A 226 12.36 -2.10 21.82
CA ARG A 226 12.21 -2.78 20.53
C ARG A 226 10.74 -3.05 20.20
N ASP A 227 9.95 -3.45 21.18
CA ASP A 227 8.54 -3.81 20.95
C ASP A 227 7.69 -2.60 20.55
N ALA A 228 8.01 -1.41 21.07
CA ALA A 228 7.40 -0.16 20.64
C ALA A 228 7.84 0.30 19.25
N LEU A 229 9.02 -0.12 18.79
CA LEU A 229 9.57 0.25 17.48
C LEU A 229 9.13 -0.69 16.35
N LEU A 230 8.96 -1.98 16.61
CA LEU A 230 8.65 -2.97 15.58
C LEU A 230 7.45 -2.61 14.71
N PRO A 231 6.28 -2.20 15.23
CA PRO A 231 5.14 -1.84 14.40
C PRO A 231 5.41 -0.64 13.50
N ARG A 232 6.21 0.32 13.96
CA ARG A 232 6.59 1.51 13.18
C ARG A 232 7.60 1.16 12.10
N GLU A 233 8.51 0.25 12.39
CA GLU A 233 9.54 -0.19 11.46
C GLU A 233 8.94 -1.03 10.34
N GLY A 234 8.00 -1.90 10.63
CA GLY A 234 7.23 -2.62 9.63
C GLY A 234 6.58 -1.64 8.64
N GLN A 235 5.85 -0.63 9.11
CA GLN A 235 5.28 0.40 8.26
C GLN A 235 6.33 1.16 7.43
N ARG A 236 7.50 1.44 7.97
CA ARG A 236 8.58 2.16 7.29
C ARG A 236 9.15 1.39 6.10
N ARG A 237 9.26 0.07 6.18
CA ARG A 237 9.81 -0.78 5.11
C ARG A 237 8.99 -0.73 3.82
N TYR A 238 7.69 -0.53 3.92
CA TYR A 238 6.79 -0.46 2.75
C TYR A 238 6.70 0.92 2.12
N LEU A 239 7.28 1.95 2.76
CA LEU A 239 7.40 3.31 2.24
C LEU A 239 8.77 3.57 1.58
N MET A 240 9.58 2.55 1.37
CA MET A 240 10.86 2.57 0.68
C MET A 240 10.72 1.75 -0.60
#